data_64da50f3af8bcbcb217236860fcb2efb
#
_entry.id   64da50f3af8bcbcb217236860fcb2efb
#
_cell.length_a   1.000
_cell.length_b   1.000
_cell.length_c   1.000
_cell.angle_alpha   90.00
_cell.angle_beta   90.00
_cell.angle_gamma   90.00
#
_symmetry.space_group_name_H-M   'P 1'
#
loop_
_entity.id
_entity.type
_entity.pdbx_description
1 polymer ?
#
loop_
_entity_poly.entity_id
_entity_poly.type
_entity_poly.pdbx_seq_one_letter_code
_entity_poly.pdbx_strand_id
1 'polypeptide(L)'
;MIIILFRIFIATVWVLQAALAWTSTTLTAPGLRPAELRTKYGERLGLPFNLNEGGPTAEKLCTLTEAHLREIPFDNLRVHGASASPMSLHSACTSEQLIDRHRGGVCFELNSLFGDLLENLGYQVCRFSATVLDANSRGDSIKEIPHMALAVSDKEGQEWIVDVGMGSTSPINPLAYTLDVEQKTPEGMRSRLIQNNDQVMLEVYNLPKKSWMPRLLFSANDSRRPPSQEQERELETSLYDTFEIGSDFRRMPVVCKLTRTEMVSLVGGELKITRNRFGPDIEATTYELKTLDEVRNVLSVEFGIPKEETGSLQVPGLNSPLA
;
A
#
# COMPACT_ATOMS: atom_id res chain seq x y z
N MET A 1 -37.00 -11.67 -25.30
CA MET A 1 -37.02 -12.54 -24.10
C MET A 1 -35.93 -13.60 -24.12
N ILE A 2 -35.60 -14.23 -25.23
CA ILE A 2 -34.55 -15.29 -25.32
C ILE A 2 -33.13 -14.75 -25.15
N ILE A 3 -32.84 -13.54 -25.64
CA ILE A 3 -31.48 -12.93 -25.54
C ILE A 3 -31.11 -12.50 -24.11
N ILE A 4 -32.07 -12.15 -23.27
CA ILE A 4 -31.82 -11.75 -21.87
C ILE A 4 -31.54 -12.99 -21.02
N LEU A 5 -32.20 -14.11 -21.26
CA LEU A 5 -31.96 -15.37 -20.57
C LEU A 5 -30.58 -15.97 -20.89
N PHE A 6 -30.09 -15.75 -22.13
CA PHE A 6 -28.77 -16.24 -22.54
C PHE A 6 -27.62 -15.44 -21.86
N ARG A 7 -27.80 -14.12 -21.63
CA ARG A 7 -26.81 -13.29 -20.91
C ARG A 7 -26.76 -13.60 -19.42
N ILE A 8 -27.88 -13.91 -18.78
CA ILE A 8 -27.95 -14.32 -17.39
C ILE A 8 -27.29 -15.70 -17.21
N PHE A 9 -27.50 -16.63 -18.16
CA PHE A 9 -26.91 -17.97 -18.10
C PHE A 9 -25.38 -17.95 -18.26
N ILE A 10 -24.84 -17.11 -19.13
CA ILE A 10 -23.39 -16.94 -19.29
C ILE A 10 -22.77 -16.31 -18.03
N ALA A 11 -23.41 -15.28 -17.45
CA ALA A 11 -22.92 -14.64 -16.23
C ALA A 11 -22.90 -15.62 -15.04
N THR A 12 -23.93 -16.44 -14.87
CA THR A 12 -23.98 -17.46 -13.80
C THR A 12 -22.99 -18.60 -14.01
N VAL A 13 -22.69 -19.00 -15.24
CA VAL A 13 -21.68 -20.04 -15.54
C VAL A 13 -20.26 -19.49 -15.24
N TRP A 14 -19.97 -18.24 -15.54
CA TRP A 14 -18.67 -17.62 -15.21
C TRP A 14 -18.47 -17.43 -13.69
N VAL A 15 -19.52 -17.04 -12.97
CA VAL A 15 -19.48 -16.92 -11.50
C VAL A 15 -19.34 -18.30 -10.87
N LEU A 16 -20.01 -19.34 -11.39
CA LEU A 16 -19.85 -20.72 -10.90
C LEU A 16 -18.49 -21.33 -11.28
N GLN A 17 -17.92 -21.02 -12.43
CA GLN A 17 -16.58 -21.44 -12.80
C GLN A 17 -15.50 -20.72 -11.98
N ALA A 18 -15.68 -19.43 -11.68
CA ALA A 18 -14.80 -18.72 -10.75
C ALA A 18 -14.92 -19.29 -9.32
N ALA A 19 -16.13 -19.59 -8.85
CA ALA A 19 -16.36 -20.21 -7.54
C ALA A 19 -15.85 -21.65 -7.47
N LEU A 20 -15.94 -22.43 -8.55
CA LEU A 20 -15.41 -23.82 -8.63
C LEU A 20 -13.90 -23.86 -8.82
N ALA A 21 -13.30 -22.86 -9.48
CA ALA A 21 -11.85 -22.68 -9.52
C ALA A 21 -11.30 -22.31 -8.14
N TRP A 22 -12.12 -21.71 -7.28
CA TRP A 22 -11.76 -21.36 -5.89
C TRP A 22 -11.84 -22.55 -4.92
N THR A 23 -12.59 -23.61 -5.24
CA THR A 23 -12.77 -24.78 -4.35
C THR A 23 -11.85 -25.97 -4.66
N SER A 24 -11.08 -25.94 -5.76
CA SER A 24 -10.18 -27.05 -6.09
C SER A 24 -8.79 -26.52 -6.46
N THR A 25 -7.94 -26.63 -5.53
CA THR A 25 -6.48 -26.46 -5.47
C THR A 25 -6.02 -25.28 -4.63
N THR A 26 -6.34 -25.28 -3.34
CA THR A 26 -5.39 -24.71 -2.39
C THR A 26 -4.22 -25.67 -2.19
N LEU A 27 -3.46 -25.90 -3.23
CA LEU A 27 -2.03 -26.15 -3.11
C LEU A 27 -1.43 -24.78 -2.77
N THR A 28 -1.62 -24.31 -1.53
CA THR A 28 -0.86 -23.21 -0.97
C THR A 28 0.60 -23.65 -1.02
N ALA A 29 1.36 -23.09 -1.94
CA ALA A 29 2.80 -23.14 -1.81
C ALA A 29 3.08 -22.66 -0.37
N PRO A 30 3.84 -23.43 0.43
CA PRO A 30 4.13 -23.01 1.79
C PRO A 30 4.79 -21.63 1.71
N GLY A 31 4.24 -20.65 2.44
CA GLY A 31 4.82 -19.32 2.54
C GLY A 31 6.29 -19.42 2.93
N LEU A 32 7.07 -18.38 2.68
CA LEU A 32 8.48 -18.35 3.08
C LEU A 32 8.58 -18.68 4.58
N ARG A 33 9.54 -19.52 4.93
CA ARG A 33 9.85 -19.78 6.34
C ARG A 33 10.24 -18.45 7.01
N PRO A 34 9.94 -18.24 8.30
CA PRO A 34 10.22 -16.98 9.00
C PRO A 34 11.65 -16.45 8.80
N ALA A 35 12.65 -17.32 8.88
CA ALA A 35 14.05 -16.92 8.66
C ALA A 35 14.33 -16.50 7.22
N GLU A 36 13.72 -17.16 6.26
CA GLU A 36 13.86 -16.86 4.83
C GLU A 36 13.17 -15.54 4.48
N LEU A 37 11.97 -15.29 5.01
CA LEU A 37 11.28 -14.01 4.84
C LEU A 37 12.14 -12.85 5.35
N ARG A 38 12.70 -12.97 6.57
CA ARG A 38 13.57 -11.92 7.13
C ARG A 38 14.79 -11.64 6.27
N THR A 39 15.44 -12.68 5.77
CA THR A 39 16.65 -12.55 4.93
C THR A 39 16.31 -11.85 3.61
N LYS A 40 15.37 -12.40 2.86
CA LYS A 40 14.97 -11.85 1.55
C LYS A 40 14.39 -10.44 1.66
N TYR A 41 13.60 -10.19 2.70
CA TYR A 41 13.05 -8.86 2.92
C TYR A 41 14.14 -7.84 3.27
N GLY A 42 15.10 -8.21 4.12
CA GLY A 42 16.26 -7.38 4.44
C GLY A 42 17.08 -7.02 3.21
N GLU A 43 17.33 -8.01 2.35
CA GLU A 43 18.00 -7.82 1.05
C GLU A 43 17.21 -6.88 0.13
N ARG A 44 15.89 -7.08 0.02
CA ARG A 44 14.99 -6.24 -0.77
C ARG A 44 14.97 -4.78 -0.31
N LEU A 45 15.10 -4.56 1.01
CA LEU A 45 15.16 -3.23 1.62
C LEU A 45 16.57 -2.60 1.58
N GLY A 46 17.58 -3.34 1.12
CA GLY A 46 18.97 -2.88 1.10
C GLY A 46 19.53 -2.57 2.49
N LEU A 47 19.06 -3.30 3.52
CA LEU A 47 19.49 -3.06 4.89
C LEU A 47 20.83 -3.74 5.17
N PRO A 48 21.84 -3.01 5.72
CA PRO A 48 23.19 -3.52 5.92
C PRO A 48 23.35 -4.37 7.18
N PHE A 49 22.31 -4.53 7.98
CA PHE A 49 22.36 -5.21 9.27
C PHE A 49 21.46 -6.45 9.31
N ASN A 50 21.83 -7.37 10.19
CA ASN A 50 21.01 -8.55 10.44
C ASN A 50 19.72 -8.17 11.17
N LEU A 51 18.58 -8.38 10.51
CA LEU A 51 17.27 -8.08 11.09
C LEU A 51 16.96 -8.86 12.39
N ASN A 52 17.68 -9.95 12.66
CA ASN A 52 17.48 -10.75 13.87
C ASN A 52 18.09 -10.12 15.13
N GLU A 53 18.96 -9.12 15.00
CA GLU A 53 19.63 -8.48 16.13
C GLU A 53 18.79 -7.35 16.75
N GLY A 54 18.97 -7.08 18.04
CA GLY A 54 18.43 -5.92 18.75
C GLY A 54 16.96 -5.99 19.18
N GLY A 55 16.23 -7.04 18.81
CA GLY A 55 14.80 -7.20 19.17
C GLY A 55 13.85 -6.18 18.53
N PRO A 56 12.56 -6.17 18.91
CA PRO A 56 11.53 -5.29 18.36
C PRO A 56 11.52 -3.92 19.07
N THR A 57 12.38 -2.99 18.63
CA THR A 57 12.47 -1.63 19.18
C THR A 57 11.82 -0.59 18.30
N ALA A 58 11.42 0.57 18.87
CA ALA A 58 10.89 1.71 18.14
C ALA A 58 11.85 2.20 17.03
N GLU A 59 13.16 2.26 17.29
CA GLU A 59 14.19 2.68 16.33
C GLU A 59 14.23 1.72 15.10
N LYS A 60 14.22 0.41 15.37
CA LYS A 60 14.17 -0.60 14.30
C LYS A 60 12.89 -0.50 13.50
N LEU A 61 11.74 -0.28 14.17
CA LEU A 61 10.46 -0.08 13.50
C LEU A 61 10.49 1.12 12.55
N CYS A 62 11.04 2.26 12.99
CA CYS A 62 11.25 3.43 12.14
C CYS A 62 12.13 3.10 10.92
N THR A 63 13.27 2.44 11.15
CA THR A 63 14.21 2.08 10.08
C THR A 63 13.56 1.15 9.03
N LEU A 64 12.80 0.17 9.48
CA LEU A 64 12.10 -0.77 8.60
C LEU A 64 11.00 -0.07 7.80
N THR A 65 10.21 0.78 8.44
CA THR A 65 9.13 1.54 7.78
C THR A 65 9.68 2.45 6.69
N GLU A 66 10.72 3.22 7.00
CA GLU A 66 11.37 4.09 6.02
C GLU A 66 11.99 3.32 4.85
N ALA A 67 12.69 2.22 5.15
CA ALA A 67 13.30 1.39 4.13
C ALA A 67 12.24 0.77 3.22
N HIS A 68 11.11 0.31 3.77
CA HIS A 68 10.00 -0.21 2.98
C HIS A 68 9.45 0.86 2.03
N LEU A 69 9.09 2.04 2.54
CA LEU A 69 8.53 3.13 1.74
C LEU A 69 9.48 3.63 0.64
N ARG A 70 10.80 3.52 0.86
CA ARG A 70 11.83 3.88 -0.10
C ARG A 70 12.05 2.83 -1.18
N GLU A 71 11.97 1.54 -0.83
CA GLU A 71 12.36 0.46 -1.75
C GLU A 71 11.18 -0.24 -2.41
N ILE A 72 10.03 -0.32 -1.74
CA ILE A 72 8.86 -1.04 -2.25
C ILE A 72 7.74 -0.02 -2.52
N PRO A 73 7.43 0.28 -3.79
CA PRO A 73 6.42 1.27 -4.12
C PRO A 73 5.00 0.76 -3.87
N PHE A 74 4.07 1.66 -3.57
CA PHE A 74 2.66 1.41 -3.85
C PHE A 74 2.48 1.34 -5.37
N ASP A 75 1.83 0.31 -5.88
CA ASP A 75 1.43 0.22 -7.28
C ASP A 75 0.12 -0.56 -7.47
N ASN A 76 -0.68 -0.13 -8.46
CA ASN A 76 -1.85 -0.84 -8.96
C ASN A 76 -1.63 -1.38 -10.39
N LEU A 77 -0.39 -1.53 -10.84
CA LEU A 77 -0.05 -1.89 -12.23
C LEU A 77 -0.64 -3.24 -12.65
N ARG A 78 -0.90 -4.13 -11.69
CA ARG A 78 -1.48 -5.44 -11.94
C ARG A 78 -2.85 -5.35 -12.62
N VAL A 79 -3.71 -4.43 -12.17
CA VAL A 79 -5.03 -4.23 -12.80
C VAL A 79 -4.96 -3.54 -14.17
N HIS A 80 -3.77 -3.09 -14.55
CA HIS A 80 -3.47 -2.51 -15.86
C HIS A 80 -2.65 -3.44 -16.76
N GLY A 81 -2.71 -4.75 -16.51
CA GLY A 81 -2.12 -5.78 -17.37
C GLY A 81 -0.65 -6.10 -17.08
N ALA A 82 -0.04 -5.50 -16.08
CA ALA A 82 1.37 -5.79 -15.76
C ALA A 82 1.61 -7.19 -15.16
N SER A 83 0.57 -7.89 -14.73
CA SER A 83 0.67 -9.28 -14.26
C SER A 83 -0.67 -9.99 -14.38
N ALA A 84 -0.63 -11.31 -14.53
CA ALA A 84 -1.82 -12.17 -14.50
C ALA A 84 -2.12 -12.74 -13.09
N SER A 85 -1.23 -12.54 -12.11
CA SER A 85 -1.44 -13.06 -10.75
C SER A 85 -2.54 -12.27 -10.04
N PRO A 86 -3.49 -12.94 -9.36
CA PRO A 86 -4.52 -12.25 -8.59
C PRO A 86 -3.91 -11.52 -7.39
N MET A 87 -4.56 -10.46 -6.92
CA MET A 87 -4.22 -9.83 -5.65
C MET A 87 -4.52 -10.78 -4.50
N SER A 88 -3.70 -10.72 -3.45
CA SER A 88 -3.85 -11.64 -2.32
C SER A 88 -3.24 -11.05 -1.05
N LEU A 89 -3.82 -11.39 0.10
CA LEU A 89 -3.21 -11.14 1.41
C LEU A 89 -2.30 -12.29 1.85
N HIS A 90 -2.27 -13.37 1.09
CA HIS A 90 -1.52 -14.56 1.44
C HIS A 90 -0.01 -14.31 1.33
N SER A 91 0.73 -14.56 2.41
CA SER A 91 2.18 -14.28 2.52
C SER A 91 3.02 -14.87 1.38
N ALA A 92 2.69 -16.07 0.90
CA ALA A 92 3.39 -16.69 -0.23
C ALA A 92 3.25 -15.88 -1.52
N CYS A 93 2.02 -15.41 -1.83
CA CYS A 93 1.74 -14.64 -3.05
C CYS A 93 2.34 -13.23 -2.96
N THR A 94 2.19 -12.58 -1.79
CA THR A 94 2.71 -11.22 -1.57
C THR A 94 4.24 -11.21 -1.53
N SER A 95 4.90 -12.21 -0.93
CA SER A 95 6.36 -12.30 -0.92
C SER A 95 6.95 -12.56 -2.30
N GLU A 96 6.36 -13.46 -3.10
CA GLU A 96 6.78 -13.65 -4.50
C GLU A 96 6.71 -12.32 -5.26
N GLN A 97 5.58 -11.61 -5.14
CA GLN A 97 5.32 -10.36 -5.84
C GLN A 97 6.29 -9.24 -5.41
N LEU A 98 6.33 -8.94 -4.11
CA LEU A 98 7.00 -7.76 -3.58
C LEU A 98 8.51 -7.97 -3.40
N ILE A 99 8.93 -9.22 -3.10
CA ILE A 99 10.31 -9.54 -2.78
C ILE A 99 11.01 -10.18 -3.96
N ASP A 100 10.53 -11.35 -4.45
CA ASP A 100 11.26 -12.12 -5.47
C ASP A 100 11.19 -11.46 -6.86
N ARG A 101 10.04 -10.87 -7.21
CA ARG A 101 9.84 -10.18 -8.50
C ARG A 101 10.14 -8.68 -8.46
N HIS A 102 10.55 -8.14 -7.33
CA HIS A 102 10.88 -6.72 -7.13
C HIS A 102 9.78 -5.75 -7.58
N ARG A 103 8.52 -6.15 -7.43
CA ARG A 103 7.38 -5.28 -7.73
C ARG A 103 6.94 -4.50 -6.50
N GLY A 104 6.01 -3.58 -6.69
CA GLY A 104 5.22 -3.01 -5.62
C GLY A 104 3.90 -3.78 -5.43
N GLY A 105 2.99 -3.19 -4.68
CA GLY A 105 1.67 -3.73 -4.40
C GLY A 105 0.71 -2.67 -3.94
N VAL A 106 -0.53 -3.08 -3.70
CA VAL A 106 -1.54 -2.20 -3.13
C VAL A 106 -1.49 -2.21 -1.60
N CYS A 107 -2.16 -1.26 -0.96
CA CYS A 107 -2.11 -1.06 0.50
C CYS A 107 -2.30 -2.32 1.33
N PHE A 108 -3.25 -3.17 0.95
CA PHE A 108 -3.53 -4.42 1.62
C PHE A 108 -2.36 -5.41 1.53
N GLU A 109 -1.73 -5.55 0.38
CA GLU A 109 -0.59 -6.44 0.17
C GLU A 109 0.67 -5.93 0.88
N LEU A 110 0.93 -4.62 0.78
CA LEU A 110 2.08 -3.97 1.42
C LEU A 110 2.02 -4.10 2.94
N ASN A 111 0.89 -3.71 3.55
CA ASN A 111 0.73 -3.78 4.99
C ASN A 111 0.63 -5.23 5.50
N SER A 112 0.01 -6.15 4.74
CA SER A 112 -0.05 -7.56 5.11
C SER A 112 1.36 -8.16 5.22
N LEU A 113 2.18 -8.07 4.17
CA LEU A 113 3.53 -8.64 4.16
C LEU A 113 4.48 -7.94 5.14
N PHE A 114 4.33 -6.61 5.32
CA PHE A 114 5.10 -5.88 6.31
C PHE A 114 4.74 -6.31 7.73
N GLY A 115 3.46 -6.55 8.00
CA GLY A 115 2.98 -7.13 9.25
C GLY A 115 3.61 -8.50 9.53
N ASP A 116 3.66 -9.39 8.52
CA ASP A 116 4.32 -10.70 8.64
C ASP A 116 5.81 -10.57 8.99
N LEU A 117 6.52 -9.62 8.38
CA LEU A 117 7.92 -9.33 8.74
C LEU A 117 8.04 -8.88 10.20
N LEU A 118 7.20 -7.93 10.65
CA LEU A 118 7.24 -7.40 12.00
C LEU A 118 6.93 -8.48 13.06
N GLU A 119 5.94 -9.32 12.83
CA GLU A 119 5.64 -10.48 13.69
C GLU A 119 6.84 -11.43 13.78
N ASN A 120 7.48 -11.72 12.65
CA ASN A 120 8.68 -12.53 12.59
C ASN A 120 9.89 -11.91 13.32
N LEU A 121 9.88 -10.60 13.54
CA LEU A 121 10.90 -9.88 14.29
C LEU A 121 10.53 -9.72 15.78
N GLY A 122 9.36 -10.24 16.21
CA GLY A 122 8.91 -10.27 17.58
C GLY A 122 8.04 -9.09 18.01
N TYR A 123 7.61 -8.21 17.09
CA TYR A 123 6.59 -7.22 17.38
C TYR A 123 5.21 -7.89 17.56
N GLN A 124 4.35 -7.29 18.36
CA GLN A 124 2.94 -7.63 18.35
C GLN A 124 2.27 -6.76 17.28
N VAL A 125 1.56 -7.40 16.35
CA VAL A 125 0.96 -6.71 15.20
C VAL A 125 -0.55 -7.00 15.16
N CYS A 126 -1.32 -5.94 15.01
CA CYS A 126 -2.74 -6.00 14.72
C CYS A 126 -2.98 -5.39 13.32
N ARG A 127 -3.56 -6.15 12.41
CA ARG A 127 -4.02 -5.68 11.11
C ARG A 127 -5.46 -5.24 11.26
N PHE A 128 -5.78 -4.02 10.85
CA PHE A 128 -7.14 -3.50 10.99
C PHE A 128 -7.64 -2.78 9.74
N SER A 129 -8.96 -2.81 9.55
CA SER A 129 -9.64 -2.05 8.51
C SER A 129 -9.61 -0.56 8.83
N ALA A 130 -9.29 0.23 7.82
CA ALA A 130 -9.27 1.68 7.89
C ALA A 130 -9.87 2.28 6.62
N THR A 131 -10.09 3.58 6.64
CA THR A 131 -10.55 4.36 5.48
C THR A 131 -9.57 5.50 5.22
N VAL A 132 -8.95 5.53 4.05
CA VAL A 132 -8.16 6.68 3.61
C VAL A 132 -9.11 7.79 3.18
N LEU A 133 -8.89 8.99 3.71
CA LEU A 133 -9.64 10.20 3.42
C LEU A 133 -8.86 11.06 2.43
N ASP A 134 -9.19 10.94 1.13
CA ASP A 134 -8.54 11.74 0.09
C ASP A 134 -9.24 13.08 -0.11
N ALA A 135 -8.72 14.10 0.54
CA ALA A 135 -9.15 15.49 0.43
C ALA A 135 -8.59 16.22 -0.81
N ASN A 136 -7.81 15.55 -1.66
CA ASN A 136 -7.25 16.13 -2.89
C ASN A 136 -8.06 15.73 -4.13
N SER A 137 -9.07 14.87 -3.99
CA SER A 137 -10.00 14.54 -5.07
C SER A 137 -10.63 15.83 -5.62
N ARG A 138 -10.71 15.95 -6.94
CA ARG A 138 -11.32 17.12 -7.60
C ARG A 138 -12.82 17.13 -7.32
N GLY A 139 -13.21 17.89 -6.30
CA GLY A 139 -14.61 18.02 -5.85
C GLY A 139 -14.68 18.47 -4.39
N ASP A 140 -15.85 18.95 -3.97
CA ASP A 140 -16.09 19.44 -2.59
C ASP A 140 -16.25 18.32 -1.55
N SER A 141 -16.18 17.05 -1.97
CA SER A 141 -16.33 15.88 -1.09
C SER A 141 -15.01 15.16 -0.86
N ILE A 142 -14.76 14.77 0.38
CA ILE A 142 -13.68 13.86 0.74
C ILE A 142 -14.02 12.48 0.17
N LYS A 143 -13.10 11.90 -0.58
CA LYS A 143 -13.25 10.53 -1.09
C LYS A 143 -12.79 9.55 -0.02
N GLU A 144 -13.62 8.57 0.26
CA GLU A 144 -13.33 7.46 1.18
C GLU A 144 -12.85 6.24 0.41
N ILE A 145 -11.69 5.70 0.79
CA ILE A 145 -11.06 4.57 0.12
C ILE A 145 -10.78 3.49 1.17
N PRO A 146 -11.32 2.26 1.01
CA PRO A 146 -11.01 1.14 1.89
C PRO A 146 -9.51 0.88 1.95
N HIS A 147 -9.03 0.55 3.14
CA HIS A 147 -7.61 0.46 3.43
C HIS A 147 -7.34 -0.54 4.56
N MET A 148 -6.13 -1.07 4.63
CA MET A 148 -5.61 -1.81 5.77
C MET A 148 -4.42 -1.04 6.34
N ALA A 149 -4.37 -0.89 7.67
CA ALA A 149 -3.21 -0.37 8.39
C ALA A 149 -2.81 -1.30 9.53
N LEU A 150 -1.71 -0.99 10.22
CA LEU A 150 -1.15 -1.80 11.30
C LEU A 150 -1.10 -1.01 12.61
N ALA A 151 -1.49 -1.66 13.71
CA ALA A 151 -1.09 -1.25 15.04
C ALA A 151 0.00 -2.23 15.54
N VAL A 152 1.10 -1.67 16.02
CA VAL A 152 2.31 -2.43 16.34
C VAL A 152 2.77 -2.08 17.73
N SER A 153 3.01 -3.10 18.59
CA SER A 153 3.61 -2.88 19.90
C SER A 153 5.07 -3.35 19.89
N ASP A 154 5.95 -2.51 20.41
CA ASP A 154 7.37 -2.84 20.60
C ASP A 154 7.61 -3.60 21.92
N LYS A 155 8.88 -3.92 22.22
CA LYS A 155 9.25 -4.70 23.41
C LYS A 155 9.02 -3.94 24.72
N GLU A 156 8.92 -2.60 24.68
CA GLU A 156 8.59 -1.76 25.83
C GLU A 156 7.07 -1.65 26.04
N GLY A 157 6.25 -2.20 25.11
CA GLY A 157 4.79 -2.11 25.13
C GLY A 157 4.26 -0.78 24.61
N GLN A 158 5.11 0.03 23.95
CA GLN A 158 4.64 1.24 23.27
C GLN A 158 3.91 0.85 21.98
N GLU A 159 2.71 1.41 21.82
CA GLU A 159 1.87 1.18 20.63
C GLU A 159 2.16 2.25 19.55
N TRP A 160 2.15 1.80 18.30
CA TRP A 160 2.42 2.59 17.10
C TRP A 160 1.38 2.32 16.03
N ILE A 161 0.92 3.35 15.32
CA ILE A 161 0.23 3.21 14.05
C ILE A 161 1.27 3.22 12.94
N VAL A 162 1.27 2.18 12.13
CA VAL A 162 2.24 1.95 11.04
C VAL A 162 1.49 1.73 9.75
N ASP A 163 1.94 2.38 8.69
CA ASP A 163 1.32 2.25 7.38
C ASP A 163 2.36 2.43 6.28
N VAL A 164 2.55 1.39 5.49
CA VAL A 164 3.46 1.40 4.34
C VAL A 164 2.70 1.38 3.00
N GLY A 165 1.37 1.46 3.06
CA GLY A 165 0.48 1.29 1.89
C GLY A 165 -0.37 2.52 1.53
N MET A 166 -0.33 3.63 2.29
CA MET A 166 -1.19 4.80 2.02
C MET A 166 -0.73 5.63 0.80
N GLY A 167 0.36 5.25 0.15
CA GLY A 167 0.88 5.94 -1.01
C GLY A 167 1.37 7.36 -0.67
N SER A 168 0.99 8.34 -1.48
CA SER A 168 1.49 9.73 -1.37
C SER A 168 1.19 10.43 -0.04
N THR A 169 0.26 9.94 0.73
CA THR A 169 -0.17 10.52 2.01
C THR A 169 0.38 9.80 3.23
N SER A 170 1.15 8.72 3.04
CA SER A 170 1.74 7.94 4.13
C SER A 170 2.57 8.80 5.08
N PRO A 171 2.39 8.62 6.39
CA PRO A 171 3.42 8.97 7.35
C PRO A 171 4.70 8.19 7.04
N ILE A 172 5.84 8.88 7.04
CA ILE A 172 7.13 8.24 6.75
C ILE A 172 7.61 7.42 7.94
N ASN A 173 7.20 7.83 9.13
CA ASN A 173 7.57 7.18 10.39
C ASN A 173 6.33 6.60 11.07
N PRO A 174 6.50 5.53 11.86
CA PRO A 174 5.49 5.09 12.80
C PRO A 174 5.02 6.25 13.69
N LEU A 175 3.71 6.34 13.92
CA LEU A 175 3.13 7.33 14.82
C LEU A 175 2.84 6.67 16.16
N ALA A 176 3.35 7.24 17.26
CA ALA A 176 2.98 6.77 18.59
C ALA A 176 1.44 6.84 18.73
N TYR A 177 0.84 5.76 19.24
CA TYR A 177 -0.62 5.71 19.46
C TYR A 177 -0.99 6.52 20.70
N THR A 178 -0.74 7.82 20.61
CA THR A 178 -1.02 8.81 21.66
C THR A 178 -2.04 9.79 21.12
N LEU A 179 -3.20 9.86 21.77
CA LEU A 179 -4.33 10.68 21.34
C LEU A 179 -4.12 12.15 21.71
N ASP A 180 -4.63 13.04 20.88
CA ASP A 180 -4.66 14.49 21.06
C ASP A 180 -3.29 15.16 21.27
N VAL A 181 -2.22 14.46 20.87
CA VAL A 181 -0.84 14.96 20.93
C VAL A 181 -0.28 15.16 19.55
N GLU A 182 0.22 16.36 19.26
CA GLU A 182 0.97 16.62 18.04
C GLU A 182 2.32 15.94 18.07
N GLN A 183 2.62 15.18 17.02
CA GLN A 183 3.88 14.52 16.77
C GLN A 183 4.56 15.19 15.59
N LYS A 184 5.87 15.42 15.68
CA LYS A 184 6.65 16.06 14.63
C LYS A 184 7.88 15.26 14.29
N THR A 185 8.11 15.03 13.01
CA THR A 185 9.34 14.41 12.51
C THR A 185 10.45 15.46 12.34
N PRO A 186 11.72 15.03 12.30
CA PRO A 186 12.84 15.94 12.03
C PRO A 186 12.69 16.73 10.73
N GLU A 187 12.08 16.13 9.70
CA GLU A 187 11.84 16.74 8.40
C GLU A 187 10.67 17.74 8.39
N GLY A 188 9.98 17.87 9.51
CA GLY A 188 8.92 18.87 9.71
C GLY A 188 7.50 18.36 9.47
N MET A 189 7.30 17.07 9.17
CA MET A 189 5.95 16.50 9.13
C MET A 189 5.31 16.61 10.50
N ARG A 190 4.10 17.14 10.55
CA ARG A 190 3.29 17.25 11.78
C ARG A 190 2.04 16.38 11.62
N SER A 191 1.78 15.54 12.59
CA SER A 191 0.63 14.63 12.61
C SER A 191 0.05 14.51 14.01
N ARG A 192 -1.21 14.08 14.10
CA ARG A 192 -1.87 13.78 15.37
C ARG A 192 -2.98 12.75 15.17
N LEU A 193 -3.29 12.02 16.25
CA LEU A 193 -4.45 11.13 16.33
C LEU A 193 -5.52 11.82 17.18
N ILE A 194 -6.72 11.97 16.61
CA ILE A 194 -7.89 12.55 17.31
C ILE A 194 -8.92 11.46 17.48
N GLN A 195 -9.44 11.26 18.69
CA GLN A 195 -10.48 10.27 18.94
C GLN A 195 -11.82 10.93 19.23
N ASN A 196 -12.87 10.40 18.61
CA ASN A 196 -14.26 10.71 18.90
C ASN A 196 -15.05 9.40 19.03
N ASN A 197 -15.44 9.05 20.25
CA ASN A 197 -16.01 7.74 20.61
C ASN A 197 -15.04 6.60 20.21
N ASP A 198 -15.50 5.65 19.38
CA ASP A 198 -14.66 4.56 18.86
C ASP A 198 -13.89 4.94 17.58
N GLN A 199 -14.12 6.09 17.02
CA GLN A 199 -13.46 6.53 15.79
C GLN A 199 -12.17 7.29 16.12
N VAL A 200 -11.06 6.85 15.55
CA VAL A 200 -9.76 7.55 15.59
C VAL A 200 -9.45 8.08 14.19
N MET A 201 -9.08 9.34 14.13
CA MET A 201 -8.68 10.01 12.90
C MET A 201 -7.22 10.43 12.97
N LEU A 202 -6.42 9.98 11.99
CA LEU A 202 -5.11 10.53 11.74
C LEU A 202 -5.25 11.80 10.92
N GLU A 203 -4.71 12.90 11.43
CA GLU A 203 -4.58 14.15 10.71
C GLU A 203 -3.12 14.50 10.47
N VAL A 204 -2.83 15.04 9.29
CA VAL A 204 -1.52 15.59 8.92
C VAL A 204 -1.66 17.08 8.64
N TYR A 205 -0.76 17.89 9.18
CA TYR A 205 -0.80 19.32 8.97
C TYR A 205 -0.31 19.67 7.57
N ASN A 206 -1.16 20.33 6.81
CA ASN A 206 -0.83 20.85 5.49
C ASN A 206 -0.27 22.26 5.63
N LEU A 207 1.04 22.40 5.45
CA LEU A 207 1.73 23.69 5.64
C LEU A 207 1.23 24.79 4.66
N PRO A 208 1.08 24.53 3.36
CA PRO A 208 0.52 25.52 2.42
C PRO A 208 -0.90 25.98 2.79
N LYS A 209 -1.78 25.06 3.18
CA LYS A 209 -3.16 25.38 3.57
C LYS A 209 -3.28 25.88 5.01
N LYS A 210 -2.23 25.77 5.81
CA LYS A 210 -2.19 26.09 7.26
C LYS A 210 -3.32 25.42 8.04
N SER A 211 -3.64 24.19 7.71
CA SER A 211 -4.76 23.43 8.29
C SER A 211 -4.43 21.96 8.50
N TRP A 212 -5.08 21.34 9.47
CA TRP A 212 -5.09 19.91 9.66
C TRP A 212 -5.94 19.26 8.58
N MET A 213 -5.42 18.22 7.97
CA MET A 213 -6.09 17.47 6.91
C MET A 213 -6.30 16.02 7.36
N PRO A 214 -7.53 15.54 7.38
CA PRO A 214 -7.82 14.15 7.70
C PRO A 214 -7.16 13.23 6.64
N ARG A 215 -6.61 12.10 7.08
CA ARG A 215 -5.91 11.14 6.22
C ARG A 215 -6.38 9.72 6.40
N LEU A 216 -6.57 9.28 7.63
CA LEU A 216 -6.97 7.92 7.93
C LEU A 216 -8.03 7.92 9.03
N LEU A 217 -9.08 7.15 8.86
CA LEU A 217 -10.14 6.93 9.83
C LEU A 217 -10.20 5.44 10.16
N PHE A 218 -10.28 5.08 11.44
CA PHE A 218 -10.34 3.68 11.88
C PHE A 218 -11.01 3.54 13.25
N SER A 219 -11.40 2.31 13.61
CA SER A 219 -11.94 1.98 14.94
C SER A 219 -10.82 1.81 15.96
N ALA A 220 -10.93 2.44 17.12
CA ALA A 220 -10.01 2.27 18.23
C ALA A 220 -10.05 0.84 18.79
N ASN A 221 -11.21 0.20 18.79
CA ASN A 221 -11.37 -1.17 19.25
C ASN A 221 -10.72 -2.16 18.29
N ASP A 222 -10.93 -2.02 16.98
CA ASP A 222 -10.40 -2.93 15.97
C ASP A 222 -8.88 -2.80 15.83
N SER A 223 -8.33 -1.61 15.99
CA SER A 223 -6.89 -1.39 15.93
C SER A 223 -6.09 -1.97 17.11
N ARG A 224 -6.76 -2.40 18.17
CA ARG A 224 -6.13 -2.96 19.38
C ARG A 224 -6.38 -4.44 19.61
N ARG A 225 -7.02 -5.11 18.68
CA ARG A 225 -7.35 -6.54 18.79
C ARG A 225 -6.99 -7.25 17.50
N PRO A 226 -6.43 -8.47 17.59
CA PRO A 226 -6.27 -9.28 16.39
C PRO A 226 -7.59 -9.41 15.66
N PRO A 227 -7.61 -9.32 14.33
CA PRO A 227 -8.84 -9.42 13.57
C PRO A 227 -9.49 -10.80 13.79
N SER A 228 -10.81 -10.80 13.88
CA SER A 228 -11.59 -12.04 13.83
C SER A 228 -11.54 -12.62 12.42
N GLN A 229 -11.91 -13.91 12.26
CA GLN A 229 -12.01 -14.52 10.92
C GLN A 229 -12.98 -13.78 9.99
N GLU A 230 -13.99 -13.11 10.53
CA GLU A 230 -14.93 -12.29 9.76
C GLU A 230 -14.23 -11.01 9.25
N GLN A 231 -13.50 -10.31 10.11
CA GLN A 231 -12.72 -9.14 9.75
C GLN A 231 -11.59 -9.45 8.75
N GLU A 232 -10.95 -10.63 8.85
CA GLU A 232 -9.99 -11.09 7.83
C GLU A 232 -10.65 -11.25 6.46
N ARG A 233 -11.85 -11.87 6.41
CA ARG A 233 -12.62 -11.98 5.15
C ARG A 233 -13.08 -10.63 4.62
N GLU A 234 -13.44 -9.70 5.50
CA GLU A 234 -13.79 -8.32 5.10
C GLU A 234 -12.60 -7.60 4.49
N LEU A 235 -11.39 -7.78 5.02
CA LEU A 235 -10.16 -7.24 4.44
C LEU A 235 -9.89 -7.81 3.05
N GLU A 236 -10.04 -9.15 2.86
CA GLU A 236 -9.90 -9.78 1.54
C GLU A 236 -10.96 -9.29 0.55
N THR A 237 -12.21 -9.16 0.99
CA THR A 237 -13.31 -8.64 0.17
C THR A 237 -13.04 -7.19 -0.22
N SER A 238 -12.60 -6.36 0.73
CA SER A 238 -12.26 -4.95 0.51
C SER A 238 -11.10 -4.78 -0.48
N LEU A 239 -10.09 -5.65 -0.41
CA LEU A 239 -9.00 -5.68 -1.40
C LEU A 239 -9.56 -5.90 -2.81
N TYR A 240 -10.38 -6.94 -2.97
CA TYR A 240 -10.95 -7.31 -4.26
C TYR A 240 -11.87 -6.20 -4.81
N ASP A 241 -12.81 -5.71 -4.00
CA ASP A 241 -13.76 -4.68 -4.41
C ASP A 241 -13.07 -3.35 -4.76
N THR A 242 -12.03 -3.00 -4.01
CA THR A 242 -11.30 -1.73 -4.22
C THR A 242 -10.49 -1.75 -5.51
N PHE A 243 -9.89 -2.87 -5.91
CA PHE A 243 -8.93 -2.90 -7.00
C PHE A 243 -9.40 -3.71 -8.22
N GLU A 244 -10.25 -4.73 -8.04
CA GLU A 244 -10.70 -5.60 -9.14
C GLU A 244 -12.03 -5.19 -9.75
N ILE A 245 -12.96 -4.58 -8.99
CA ILE A 245 -14.31 -4.25 -9.47
C ILE A 245 -14.50 -2.73 -9.57
N GLY A 246 -14.45 -2.19 -10.80
CA GLY A 246 -15.03 -0.88 -11.15
C GLY A 246 -14.49 0.36 -10.42
N SER A 247 -13.36 0.23 -9.74
CA SER A 247 -12.78 1.30 -8.94
C SER A 247 -12.05 2.35 -9.79
N ASP A 248 -11.77 3.51 -9.20
CA ASP A 248 -10.95 4.54 -9.83
C ASP A 248 -9.51 4.06 -10.09
N PHE A 249 -9.03 3.08 -9.33
CA PHE A 249 -7.72 2.46 -9.55
C PHE A 249 -7.63 1.69 -10.88
N ARG A 250 -8.77 1.35 -11.51
CA ARG A 250 -8.79 0.76 -12.86
C ARG A 250 -8.77 1.79 -13.98
N ARG A 251 -8.90 3.07 -13.67
CA ARG A 251 -8.89 4.14 -14.69
C ARG A 251 -7.49 4.48 -15.15
N MET A 252 -6.54 4.51 -14.21
CA MET A 252 -5.16 4.89 -14.48
C MET A 252 -4.19 4.08 -13.62
N PRO A 253 -3.03 3.68 -14.15
CA PRO A 253 -1.94 3.17 -13.35
C PRO A 253 -1.45 4.26 -12.40
N VAL A 254 -1.23 3.89 -11.15
CA VAL A 254 -0.71 4.75 -10.08
C VAL A 254 0.45 4.02 -9.42
N VAL A 255 1.60 4.70 -9.35
CA VAL A 255 2.77 4.21 -8.64
C VAL A 255 3.31 5.34 -7.76
N CYS A 256 3.66 5.01 -6.52
CA CYS A 256 4.19 6.00 -5.59
C CYS A 256 5.29 5.42 -4.70
N LYS A 257 6.36 6.16 -4.54
CA LYS A 257 7.49 5.83 -3.66
C LYS A 257 7.86 7.05 -2.81
N LEU A 258 8.24 6.80 -1.57
CA LEU A 258 8.48 7.85 -0.59
C LEU A 258 9.86 7.72 0.05
N THR A 259 10.48 8.87 0.28
CA THR A 259 11.59 9.02 1.21
C THR A 259 11.23 10.04 2.29
N ARG A 260 12.12 10.31 3.22
CA ARG A 260 11.91 11.32 4.28
C ARG A 260 11.52 12.69 3.71
N THR A 261 12.11 13.09 2.59
CA THR A 261 11.96 14.44 2.04
C THR A 261 11.37 14.46 0.64
N GLU A 262 11.36 13.33 -0.06
CA GLU A 262 10.93 13.26 -1.45
C GLU A 262 9.76 12.29 -1.66
N MET A 263 8.93 12.61 -2.62
CA MET A 263 7.90 11.73 -3.15
C MET A 263 8.03 11.69 -4.67
N VAL A 264 8.09 10.46 -5.20
CA VAL A 264 8.01 10.21 -6.64
C VAL A 264 6.67 9.54 -6.90
N SER A 265 5.86 10.09 -7.78
CA SER A 265 4.58 9.51 -8.16
C SER A 265 4.40 9.51 -9.68
N LEU A 266 3.84 8.43 -10.19
CA LEU A 266 3.44 8.27 -11.59
C LEU A 266 1.93 7.98 -11.61
N VAL A 267 1.18 8.79 -12.36
CA VAL A 267 -0.25 8.60 -12.59
C VAL A 267 -0.50 8.64 -14.09
N GLY A 268 -0.87 7.50 -14.67
CA GLY A 268 -0.94 7.37 -16.13
C GLY A 268 0.42 7.68 -16.77
N GLY A 269 0.48 8.72 -17.58
CA GLY A 269 1.71 9.23 -18.22
C GLY A 269 2.33 10.45 -17.51
N GLU A 270 1.86 10.82 -16.33
CA GLU A 270 2.39 11.98 -15.59
C GLU A 270 3.33 11.53 -14.47
N LEU A 271 4.63 11.81 -14.58
CA LEU A 271 5.61 11.65 -13.52
C LEU A 271 5.74 12.95 -12.74
N LYS A 272 5.54 12.91 -11.42
CA LYS A 272 5.72 14.03 -10.51
C LYS A 272 6.72 13.71 -9.41
N ILE A 273 7.72 14.58 -9.27
CA ILE A 273 8.72 14.52 -8.20
C ILE A 273 8.50 15.72 -7.28
N THR A 274 8.23 15.44 -5.99
CA THR A 274 8.03 16.49 -4.98
C THR A 274 9.13 16.39 -3.95
N ARG A 275 9.88 17.47 -3.73
CA ARG A 275 10.97 17.59 -2.74
C ARG A 275 10.55 18.49 -1.59
N ASN A 276 11.24 18.34 -0.45
CA ASN A 276 11.00 19.13 0.75
C ASN A 276 9.52 19.12 1.21
N ARG A 277 8.88 17.96 1.15
CA ARG A 277 7.44 17.75 1.30
C ARG A 277 6.81 18.43 2.51
N PHE A 278 7.56 18.62 3.59
CA PHE A 278 7.08 19.13 4.86
C PHE A 278 7.76 20.45 5.28
N GLY A 279 8.67 20.94 4.45
CA GLY A 279 9.34 22.24 4.64
C GLY A 279 8.56 23.40 4.06
N PRO A 280 9.03 24.63 4.29
CA PRO A 280 8.43 25.83 3.69
C PRO A 280 8.66 25.92 2.17
N ASP A 281 9.75 25.32 1.67
CA ASP A 281 10.20 25.41 0.29
C ASP A 281 9.89 24.09 -0.45
N ILE A 282 8.59 23.75 -0.58
CA ILE A 282 8.15 22.59 -1.33
C ILE A 282 8.38 22.82 -2.81
N GLU A 283 9.16 21.93 -3.43
CA GLU A 283 9.41 21.95 -4.87
C GLU A 283 8.68 20.77 -5.52
N ALA A 284 7.99 21.02 -6.63
CA ALA A 284 7.35 19.99 -7.42
C ALA A 284 7.68 20.17 -8.89
N THR A 285 8.19 19.11 -9.50
CA THR A 285 8.45 19.04 -10.93
C THR A 285 7.58 17.96 -11.55
N THR A 286 6.92 18.28 -12.66
CA THR A 286 6.06 17.36 -13.40
C THR A 286 6.60 17.14 -14.80
N TYR A 287 6.63 15.88 -15.23
CA TYR A 287 7.04 15.44 -16.55
C TYR A 287 5.90 14.68 -17.20
N GLU A 288 5.57 15.04 -18.44
CA GLU A 288 4.57 14.34 -19.24
C GLU A 288 5.28 13.30 -20.13
N LEU A 289 5.01 12.02 -19.90
CA LEU A 289 5.52 10.91 -20.69
C LEU A 289 4.61 10.68 -21.88
N LYS A 290 5.16 10.52 -23.07
CA LYS A 290 4.41 10.47 -24.33
C LYS A 290 4.25 9.05 -24.86
N THR A 291 5.08 8.12 -24.41
CA THR A 291 5.13 6.75 -24.90
C THR A 291 5.11 5.75 -23.76
N LEU A 292 4.64 4.56 -24.06
CA LEU A 292 4.65 3.44 -23.09
C LEU A 292 6.07 3.03 -22.71
N ASP A 293 7.05 3.19 -23.62
CA ASP A 293 8.46 2.89 -23.32
C ASP A 293 9.08 3.90 -22.36
N GLU A 294 8.71 5.18 -22.44
CA GLU A 294 9.09 6.18 -21.42
C GLU A 294 8.51 5.81 -20.06
N VAL A 295 7.23 5.38 -20.00
CA VAL A 295 6.60 4.90 -18.75
C VAL A 295 7.35 3.71 -18.19
N ARG A 296 7.63 2.68 -19.00
CA ARG A 296 8.38 1.49 -18.58
C ARG A 296 9.78 1.82 -18.10
N ASN A 297 10.44 2.78 -18.75
CA ASN A 297 11.76 3.23 -18.31
C ASN A 297 11.70 3.94 -16.95
N VAL A 298 10.73 4.82 -16.74
CA VAL A 298 10.50 5.48 -15.45
C VAL A 298 10.18 4.47 -14.36
N LEU A 299 9.32 3.47 -14.64
CA LEU A 299 9.02 2.39 -13.69
C LEU A 299 10.27 1.64 -13.25
N SER A 300 11.20 1.39 -14.19
CA SER A 300 12.43 0.69 -13.88
C SER A 300 13.44 1.59 -13.14
N VAL A 301 13.63 2.82 -13.56
CA VAL A 301 14.68 3.72 -13.02
C VAL A 301 14.25 4.33 -11.68
N GLU A 302 13.06 4.88 -11.61
CA GLU A 302 12.60 5.62 -10.42
C GLU A 302 11.99 4.71 -9.36
N PHE A 303 11.28 3.65 -9.78
CA PHE A 303 10.56 2.78 -8.86
C PHE A 303 11.20 1.41 -8.64
N GLY A 304 12.22 1.06 -9.44
CA GLY A 304 12.93 -0.22 -9.31
C GLY A 304 12.10 -1.43 -9.77
N ILE A 305 11.02 -1.21 -10.53
CA ILE A 305 10.19 -2.29 -11.07
C ILE A 305 10.84 -2.83 -12.35
N PRO A 306 11.19 -4.12 -12.43
CA PRO A 306 11.87 -4.67 -13.59
C PRO A 306 11.07 -4.51 -14.89
N LYS A 307 11.73 -4.25 -16.02
CA LYS A 307 11.05 -4.03 -17.32
C LYS A 307 10.26 -5.25 -17.79
N GLU A 308 10.74 -6.45 -17.50
CA GLU A 308 10.05 -7.71 -17.77
C GLU A 308 8.70 -7.82 -17.06
N GLU A 309 8.55 -7.17 -15.91
CA GLU A 309 7.30 -7.13 -15.15
C GLU A 309 6.27 -6.15 -15.73
N THR A 310 6.66 -5.32 -16.68
CA THR A 310 5.82 -4.28 -17.28
C THR A 310 5.51 -4.52 -18.76
N GLY A 311 5.91 -5.68 -19.32
CA GLY A 311 5.78 -5.99 -20.75
C GLY A 311 4.36 -5.88 -21.32
N SER A 312 3.36 -6.28 -20.54
CA SER A 312 1.95 -6.22 -20.93
C SER A 312 1.17 -5.03 -20.33
N LEU A 313 1.88 -4.07 -19.71
CA LEU A 313 1.27 -2.86 -19.13
C LEU A 313 0.50 -2.07 -20.18
N GLN A 314 -0.70 -1.64 -19.82
CA GLN A 314 -1.54 -0.74 -20.59
C GLN A 314 -1.71 0.59 -19.84
N VAL A 315 -1.49 1.70 -20.53
CA VAL A 315 -1.68 3.05 -19.99
C VAL A 315 -2.68 3.78 -20.90
N PRO A 316 -3.87 4.13 -20.37
CA PRO A 316 -4.87 4.85 -21.16
C PRO A 316 -4.29 6.13 -21.77
N GLY A 317 -4.50 6.32 -23.05
CA GLY A 317 -4.03 7.50 -23.79
C GLY A 317 -2.59 7.44 -24.28
N LEU A 318 -1.81 6.43 -23.93
CA LEU A 318 -0.48 6.19 -24.49
C LEU A 318 -0.53 4.99 -25.45
N ASN A 319 -0.13 5.21 -26.67
CA ASN A 319 -0.02 4.13 -27.66
C ASN A 319 1.32 3.40 -27.46
N SER A 320 1.30 2.07 -27.61
CA SER A 320 2.53 1.34 -27.92
C SER A 320 3.08 1.92 -29.22
N PRO A 321 4.42 2.08 -29.38
CA PRO A 321 4.97 2.36 -30.68
C PRO A 321 4.42 1.30 -31.65
N LEU A 322 3.88 1.75 -32.78
CA LEU A 322 3.42 0.88 -33.85
C LEU A 322 4.54 -0.13 -34.16
N ALA A 323 4.23 -1.43 -34.00
CA ALA A 323 5.13 -2.51 -34.36
C ALA A 323 5.37 -2.51 -35.87
#